data_ba80b832cf3eb3b6f11153adaf01547c
#
_entry.id   ba80b832cf3eb3b6f11153adaf01547c
#
_cell.length_a   1.000
_cell.length_b   1.000
_cell.length_c   1.000
_cell.angle_alpha   90.00
_cell.angle_beta   90.00
_cell.angle_gamma   90.00
#
_symmetry.space_group_name_H-M   'P 1'
#
loop_
_entity.id
_entity.type
_entity.pdbx_description
1 polymer ?
#
loop_
_entity_poly.entity_id
_entity_poly.type
_entity_poly.pdbx_seq_one_letter_code
_entity_poly.pdbx_strand_id
1 'polypeptide(L)'
;VVLAAVRALLPLSGSSSTNMWQYAECGSDLVSTVPSTRWSTNDEQIMALAARAPSMLYGGFLSEADLFDNSFFGISRAEAAVMDPQQRLLLEHGYAVLHDVGFSRASLSGSDTGVFVGVWASEYADVLASTSSGKSVYAATAAACSVVAGRMSFVLGLMGPCISYDTACSSGLVACHAAMRALQHYECTTALAAGVNMIFSPSASAGAGLAGMTSPTGKSYSFDLRADGY
;
A
#
# COMPACT_ATOMS: atom_id res chain seq x y z
N VAL A 1 -21.02 15.36 0.80
CA VAL A 1 -20.00 14.34 1.09
C VAL A 1 -19.33 14.70 2.40
N VAL A 2 -19.19 13.72 3.28
CA VAL A 2 -18.54 13.87 4.60
C VAL A 2 -17.43 12.84 4.71
N LEU A 3 -16.27 13.25 5.22
CA LEU A 3 -15.20 12.34 5.62
C LEU A 3 -15.52 11.80 7.03
N ALA A 4 -15.84 10.51 7.14
CA ALA A 4 -16.32 9.92 8.39
C ALA A 4 -15.18 9.37 9.26
N ALA A 5 -14.18 8.75 8.66
CA ALA A 5 -12.98 8.25 9.35
C ALA A 5 -11.76 8.23 8.44
N VAL A 6 -10.58 8.23 9.04
CA VAL A 6 -9.28 8.09 8.37
C VAL A 6 -8.41 7.15 9.18
N ARG A 7 -7.74 6.21 8.50
CA ARG A 7 -6.64 5.43 9.07
C ARG A 7 -5.41 5.56 8.19
N ALA A 8 -4.25 5.60 8.81
CA ALA A 8 -2.97 5.57 8.11
C ALA A 8 -2.04 4.59 8.81
N LEU A 9 -1.32 3.77 8.02
CA LEU A 9 -0.23 2.96 8.47
C LEU A 9 1.06 3.54 7.89
N LEU A 10 1.92 4.04 8.76
CA LEU A 10 3.17 4.69 8.40
C LEU A 10 4.37 3.87 8.90
N PRO A 11 5.55 4.02 8.28
CA PRO A 11 6.78 3.41 8.77
C PRO A 11 6.99 3.73 10.26
N LEU A 12 7.47 2.75 11.02
CA LEU A 12 7.76 2.86 12.46
C LEU A 12 6.58 3.29 13.35
N SER A 13 5.38 3.47 12.80
CA SER A 13 4.18 3.86 13.54
C SER A 13 3.18 2.70 13.63
N GLY A 14 2.44 2.67 14.72
CA GLY A 14 1.20 1.91 14.76
C GLY A 14 0.12 2.53 13.86
N SER A 15 -0.98 1.83 13.64
CA SER A 15 -2.08 2.21 12.75
C SER A 15 -2.99 3.35 13.26
N SER A 16 -2.49 4.29 14.06
CA SER A 16 -3.27 5.38 14.65
C SER A 16 -3.05 6.70 13.93
N SER A 17 -4.13 7.39 13.56
CA SER A 17 -4.09 8.75 13.03
C SER A 17 -3.49 9.76 14.02
N THR A 18 -3.61 9.51 15.33
CA THR A 18 -2.99 10.31 16.38
C THR A 18 -1.47 10.26 16.29
N ASN A 19 -0.91 9.08 16.03
CA ASN A 19 0.53 8.91 15.86
C ASN A 19 1.05 9.68 14.64
N MET A 20 0.29 9.69 13.54
CA MET A 20 0.67 10.45 12.34
C MET A 20 0.85 11.94 12.62
N TRP A 21 -0.08 12.53 13.37
CA TRP A 21 0.00 13.93 13.74
C TRP A 21 1.20 14.21 14.66
N GLN A 22 1.42 13.36 15.65
CA GLN A 22 2.57 13.47 16.56
C GLN A 22 3.91 13.39 15.83
N TYR A 23 4.06 12.48 14.87
CA TYR A 23 5.28 12.39 14.05
C TYR A 23 5.50 13.65 13.22
N ALA A 24 4.43 14.22 12.65
CA ALA A 24 4.51 15.46 11.90
C ALA A 24 4.91 16.65 12.79
N GLU A 25 4.32 16.78 13.99
CA GLU A 25 4.64 17.84 14.96
C GLU A 25 6.08 17.75 15.48
N CYS A 26 6.55 16.54 15.73
CA CYS A 26 7.93 16.32 16.21
C CYS A 26 8.98 16.37 15.08
N GLY A 27 8.56 16.53 13.82
CA GLY A 27 9.48 16.49 12.68
C GLY A 27 10.22 15.15 12.57
N SER A 28 9.56 14.04 12.93
CA SER A 28 10.18 12.73 12.98
C SER A 28 10.56 12.25 11.57
N ASP A 29 11.77 11.72 11.45
CA ASP A 29 12.21 11.05 10.22
C ASP A 29 11.80 9.57 10.28
N LEU A 30 10.90 9.17 9.39
CA LEU A 30 10.39 7.80 9.31
C LEU A 30 11.09 6.97 8.22
N VAL A 31 12.07 7.56 7.53
CA VAL A 31 12.92 6.83 6.58
C VAL A 31 14.01 6.08 7.33
N SER A 32 14.18 4.82 6.99
CA SER A 32 15.21 3.95 7.56
C SER A 32 16.05 3.30 6.46
N THR A 33 17.16 2.68 6.85
CA THR A 33 17.90 1.79 5.95
C THR A 33 17.08 0.53 5.69
N VAL A 34 17.31 -0.08 4.53
CA VAL A 34 16.64 -1.33 4.13
C VAL A 34 16.84 -2.41 5.17
N PRO A 35 15.75 -2.98 5.73
CA PRO A 35 15.85 -4.11 6.65
C PRO A 35 16.36 -5.36 5.94
N SER A 36 17.16 -6.19 6.63
CA SER A 36 17.67 -7.46 6.10
C SER A 36 16.56 -8.46 5.72
N THR A 37 15.34 -8.26 6.24
CA THR A 37 14.14 -9.04 5.90
C THR A 37 13.58 -8.69 4.52
N ARG A 38 14.02 -7.60 3.89
CA ARG A 38 13.60 -7.21 2.53
C ARG A 38 14.57 -7.75 1.49
N TRP A 39 15.81 -7.31 1.53
CA TRP A 39 16.89 -7.85 0.71
C TRP A 39 18.24 -7.63 1.37
N SER A 40 19.24 -8.42 0.97
CA SER A 40 20.59 -8.28 1.48
C SER A 40 21.29 -7.11 0.80
N THR A 41 21.68 -6.12 1.56
CA THR A 41 22.49 -4.98 1.07
C THR A 41 23.96 -5.36 0.88
N ASN A 42 24.39 -6.55 1.32
CA ASN A 42 25.77 -7.07 1.17
C ASN A 42 25.95 -7.91 -0.11
N ASP A 43 24.89 -8.09 -0.90
CA ASP A 43 24.98 -8.73 -2.20
C ASP A 43 25.82 -7.87 -3.16
N GLU A 44 26.74 -8.49 -3.90
CA GLU A 44 27.70 -7.79 -4.76
C GLU A 44 26.98 -6.98 -5.86
N GLN A 45 25.91 -7.52 -6.42
CA GLN A 45 25.12 -6.83 -7.45
C GLN A 45 24.38 -5.64 -6.85
N ILE A 46 23.82 -5.80 -5.66
CA ILE A 46 23.14 -4.71 -4.93
C ILE A 46 24.15 -3.63 -4.54
N MET A 47 25.34 -3.98 -4.07
CA MET A 47 26.40 -3.01 -3.76
C MET A 47 26.86 -2.23 -5.00
N ALA A 48 27.06 -2.90 -6.13
CA ALA A 48 27.42 -2.24 -7.38
C ALA A 48 26.33 -1.28 -7.88
N LEU A 49 25.06 -1.64 -7.67
CA LEU A 49 23.93 -0.78 -8.00
C LEU A 49 23.81 0.40 -7.04
N ALA A 50 23.97 0.16 -5.74
CA ALA A 50 23.94 1.20 -4.70
C ALA A 50 25.06 2.23 -4.85
N ALA A 51 26.21 1.86 -5.39
CA ALA A 51 27.26 2.81 -5.73
C ALA A 51 26.83 3.86 -6.77
N ARG A 52 25.84 3.53 -7.61
CA ARG A 52 25.29 4.41 -8.65
C ARG A 52 23.96 5.08 -8.23
N ALA A 53 23.23 4.45 -7.34
CA ALA A 53 21.94 4.90 -6.83
C ALA A 53 21.87 4.70 -5.30
N PRO A 54 22.58 5.49 -4.48
CA PRO A 54 22.67 5.28 -3.03
C PRO A 54 21.31 5.36 -2.32
N SER A 55 20.38 6.12 -2.86
CA SER A 55 19.02 6.28 -2.33
C SER A 55 18.25 4.96 -2.20
N MET A 56 18.59 3.93 -3.00
CA MET A 56 17.95 2.61 -2.90
C MET A 56 18.21 1.87 -1.57
N LEU A 57 19.15 2.37 -0.77
CA LEU A 57 19.46 1.83 0.56
C LEU A 57 18.52 2.37 1.64
N TYR A 58 17.62 3.30 1.29
CA TYR A 58 16.71 3.97 2.21
C TYR A 58 15.26 3.80 1.76
N GLY A 59 14.34 3.85 2.72
CA GLY A 59 12.90 3.83 2.44
C GLY A 59 12.06 3.84 3.69
N GLY A 60 10.77 4.00 3.51
CA GLY A 60 9.77 3.87 4.56
C GLY A 60 9.30 2.42 4.66
N PHE A 61 9.81 1.66 5.62
CA PHE A 61 9.48 0.24 5.77
C PHE A 61 8.51 0.01 6.92
N LEU A 62 7.44 -0.73 6.63
CA LEU A 62 6.47 -1.17 7.63
C LEU A 62 7.00 -2.38 8.38
N SER A 63 6.80 -2.42 9.70
CA SER A 63 6.93 -3.62 10.52
C SER A 63 5.69 -4.49 10.38
N GLU A 64 5.84 -5.80 10.60
CA GLU A 64 4.73 -6.78 10.66
C GLU A 64 3.84 -6.82 9.40
N ALA A 65 4.33 -6.34 8.26
CA ALA A 65 3.58 -6.35 7.01
C ALA A 65 3.37 -7.75 6.41
N ASP A 66 4.02 -8.76 6.98
CA ASP A 66 3.85 -10.17 6.69
C ASP A 66 2.70 -10.82 7.47
N LEU A 67 2.25 -10.21 8.56
CA LEU A 67 1.14 -10.71 9.36
C LEU A 67 -0.19 -10.46 8.65
N PHE A 68 -1.13 -11.41 8.80
CA PHE A 68 -2.47 -11.30 8.24
C PHE A 68 -3.42 -12.33 8.89
N ASP A 69 -4.57 -11.87 9.38
CA ASP A 69 -5.61 -12.75 9.86
C ASP A 69 -6.47 -13.29 8.70
N ASN A 70 -5.93 -14.27 8.00
CA ASN A 70 -6.61 -14.90 6.88
C ASN A 70 -7.95 -15.56 7.26
N SER A 71 -8.08 -16.07 8.48
CA SER A 71 -9.29 -16.74 8.95
C SER A 71 -10.43 -15.75 9.15
N PHE A 72 -10.15 -14.56 9.68
CA PHE A 72 -11.13 -13.50 9.81
C PHE A 72 -11.77 -13.13 8.45
N PHE A 73 -10.96 -13.09 7.39
CA PHE A 73 -11.42 -12.75 6.05
C PHE A 73 -11.94 -13.95 5.25
N GLY A 74 -11.89 -15.17 5.80
CA GLY A 74 -12.32 -16.38 5.10
C GLY A 74 -11.41 -16.79 3.94
N ILE A 75 -10.14 -16.37 3.97
CA ILE A 75 -9.13 -16.66 2.96
C ILE A 75 -8.32 -17.88 3.39
N SER A 76 -8.10 -18.82 2.49
CA SER A 76 -7.30 -20.01 2.80
C SER A 76 -5.83 -19.63 3.07
N ARG A 77 -5.14 -20.43 3.89
CA ARG A 77 -3.70 -20.25 4.14
C ARG A 77 -2.88 -20.31 2.86
N ALA A 78 -3.26 -21.17 1.93
CA ALA A 78 -2.56 -21.33 0.65
C ALA A 78 -2.72 -20.09 -0.24
N GLU A 79 -3.87 -19.46 -0.25
CA GLU A 79 -4.11 -18.21 -0.94
C GLU A 79 -3.39 -17.05 -0.25
N ALA A 80 -3.54 -16.91 1.07
CA ALA A 80 -2.91 -15.84 1.85
C ALA A 80 -1.38 -15.85 1.73
N ALA A 81 -0.76 -17.03 1.62
CA ALA A 81 0.70 -17.17 1.50
C ALA A 81 1.27 -16.60 0.21
N VAL A 82 0.47 -16.54 -0.87
CA VAL A 82 0.91 -15.98 -2.16
C VAL A 82 0.34 -14.60 -2.44
N MET A 83 -0.62 -14.15 -1.64
CA MET A 83 -1.29 -12.87 -1.82
C MET A 83 -0.35 -11.70 -1.53
N ASP A 84 -0.35 -10.70 -2.40
CA ASP A 84 0.39 -9.45 -2.22
C ASP A 84 0.12 -8.84 -0.83
N PRO A 85 1.16 -8.55 -0.04
CA PRO A 85 1.00 -7.88 1.25
C PRO A 85 0.16 -6.59 1.18
N GLN A 86 0.20 -5.86 0.07
CA GLN A 86 -0.63 -4.67 -0.14
C GLN A 86 -2.13 -5.00 -0.10
N GLN A 87 -2.55 -6.12 -0.70
CA GLN A 87 -3.94 -6.58 -0.65
C GLN A 87 -4.35 -6.99 0.78
N ARG A 88 -3.42 -7.60 1.54
CA ARG A 88 -3.64 -7.98 2.95
C ARG A 88 -3.86 -6.76 3.83
N LEU A 89 -2.96 -5.78 3.74
CA LEU A 89 -3.06 -4.52 4.47
C LEU A 89 -4.35 -3.75 4.14
N LEU A 90 -4.75 -3.73 2.86
CA LEU A 90 -6.00 -3.09 2.46
C LEU A 90 -7.22 -3.76 3.06
N LEU A 91 -7.25 -5.10 3.14
CA LEU A 91 -8.34 -5.82 3.80
C LEU A 91 -8.44 -5.45 5.29
N GLU A 92 -7.33 -5.48 6.02
CA GLU A 92 -7.31 -5.21 7.46
C GLU A 92 -7.65 -3.75 7.76
N HIS A 93 -6.92 -2.81 7.16
CA HIS A 93 -7.12 -1.38 7.43
C HIS A 93 -8.39 -0.83 6.79
N GLY A 94 -8.78 -1.32 5.61
CA GLY A 94 -10.01 -0.94 4.96
C GLY A 94 -11.24 -1.42 5.74
N TYR A 95 -11.24 -2.66 6.24
CA TYR A 95 -12.29 -3.12 7.14
C TYR A 95 -12.30 -2.34 8.44
N ALA A 96 -11.12 -2.10 9.03
CA ALA A 96 -11.02 -1.39 10.29
C ALA A 96 -11.58 0.04 10.21
N VAL A 97 -11.32 0.80 9.12
CA VAL A 97 -11.87 2.14 8.96
C VAL A 97 -13.39 2.13 8.78
N LEU A 98 -13.95 1.14 8.09
CA LEU A 98 -15.39 0.95 7.96
C LEU A 98 -16.02 0.58 9.31
N HIS A 99 -15.36 -0.26 10.10
CA HIS A 99 -15.79 -0.63 11.43
C HIS A 99 -15.78 0.55 12.40
N ASP A 100 -14.79 1.45 12.32
CA ASP A 100 -14.70 2.65 13.15
C ASP A 100 -15.91 3.60 12.98
N VAL A 101 -16.56 3.58 11.81
CA VAL A 101 -17.75 4.35 11.52
C VAL A 101 -19.06 3.55 11.71
N GLY A 102 -18.97 2.39 12.36
CA GLY A 102 -20.12 1.61 12.79
C GLY A 102 -20.58 0.51 11.84
N PHE A 103 -19.87 0.24 10.74
CA PHE A 103 -20.19 -0.91 9.89
C PHE A 103 -19.72 -2.22 10.50
N SER A 104 -20.60 -3.20 10.48
CA SER A 104 -20.26 -4.60 10.74
C SER A 104 -20.08 -5.36 9.42
N ARG A 105 -19.47 -6.53 9.47
CA ARG A 105 -19.37 -7.40 8.29
C ARG A 105 -20.74 -7.77 7.72
N ALA A 106 -21.73 -7.95 8.58
CA ALA A 106 -23.11 -8.23 8.17
C ALA A 106 -23.77 -7.05 7.45
N SER A 107 -23.56 -5.80 7.93
CA SER A 107 -24.12 -4.60 7.30
C SER A 107 -23.39 -4.21 6.00
N LEU A 108 -22.15 -4.61 5.84
CA LEU A 108 -21.39 -4.40 4.59
C LEU A 108 -21.83 -5.33 3.47
N SER A 109 -22.17 -6.58 3.81
CA SER A 109 -22.58 -7.58 2.82
C SER A 109 -23.85 -7.15 2.08
N GLY A 110 -23.75 -7.01 0.77
CA GLY A 110 -24.84 -6.54 -0.09
C GLY A 110 -25.03 -5.02 -0.10
N SER A 111 -24.18 -4.25 0.61
CA SER A 111 -24.26 -2.79 0.58
C SER A 111 -23.74 -2.22 -0.74
N ASP A 112 -24.20 -1.01 -1.09
CA ASP A 112 -23.74 -0.26 -2.26
C ASP A 112 -22.42 0.49 -2.02
N THR A 113 -21.65 0.09 -1.00
CA THR A 113 -20.35 0.68 -0.68
C THR A 113 -19.39 0.54 -1.84
N GLY A 114 -18.88 1.67 -2.34
CA GLY A 114 -17.86 1.72 -3.38
C GLY A 114 -16.44 1.57 -2.84
N VAL A 115 -15.52 0.99 -3.62
CA VAL A 115 -14.11 0.79 -3.29
C VAL A 115 -13.23 1.40 -4.37
N PHE A 116 -12.41 2.37 -3.99
CA PHE A 116 -11.54 3.14 -4.87
C PHE A 116 -10.12 3.09 -4.31
N VAL A 117 -9.21 2.39 -5.00
CA VAL A 117 -7.85 2.16 -4.49
C VAL A 117 -6.81 2.72 -5.43
N GLY A 118 -5.97 3.60 -4.91
CA GLY A 118 -4.73 4.01 -5.55
C GLY A 118 -3.63 2.99 -5.24
N VAL A 119 -3.03 2.42 -6.27
CA VAL A 119 -1.94 1.46 -6.14
C VAL A 119 -0.97 1.65 -7.29
N TRP A 120 0.32 1.60 -7.01
CA TRP A 120 1.33 1.52 -8.06
C TRP A 120 1.60 0.05 -8.41
N ALA A 121 2.06 -0.19 -9.66
CA ALA A 121 2.38 -1.53 -10.14
C ALA A 121 3.19 -2.32 -9.11
N SER A 122 2.72 -3.52 -8.78
CA SER A 122 3.30 -4.29 -7.69
C SER A 122 4.60 -4.97 -8.11
N GLU A 123 5.72 -4.60 -7.48
CA GLU A 123 6.98 -5.36 -7.55
C GLU A 123 6.83 -6.79 -7.01
N TYR A 124 5.73 -7.06 -6.27
CA TYR A 124 5.48 -8.36 -5.69
C TYR A 124 5.30 -9.46 -6.75
N ALA A 125 4.85 -9.10 -7.95
CA ALA A 125 4.76 -10.04 -9.07
C ALA A 125 6.13 -10.65 -9.41
N ASP A 126 7.20 -9.84 -9.41
CA ASP A 126 8.57 -10.30 -9.68
C ASP A 126 9.11 -11.15 -8.52
N VAL A 127 8.84 -10.73 -7.28
CA VAL A 127 9.19 -11.52 -6.09
C VAL A 127 8.49 -12.87 -6.13
N LEU A 128 7.20 -12.89 -6.44
CA LEU A 128 6.42 -14.12 -6.52
C LEU A 128 6.94 -15.04 -7.64
N ALA A 129 7.24 -14.50 -8.80
CA ALA A 129 7.77 -15.25 -9.95
C ALA A 129 9.12 -15.89 -9.65
N SER A 130 9.94 -15.28 -8.79
CA SER A 130 11.25 -15.83 -8.37
C SER A 130 11.15 -16.99 -7.37
N THR A 131 9.95 -17.30 -6.87
CA THR A 131 9.70 -18.32 -5.86
C THR A 131 8.89 -19.49 -6.42
N SER A 132 8.87 -20.63 -5.71
CA SER A 132 7.97 -21.75 -6.03
C SER A 132 6.48 -21.37 -5.95
N SER A 133 6.16 -20.35 -5.16
CA SER A 133 4.79 -19.84 -4.97
C SER A 133 4.24 -19.19 -6.24
N GLY A 134 5.08 -18.71 -7.16
CA GLY A 134 4.67 -18.20 -8.48
C GLY A 134 4.00 -19.23 -9.38
N LYS A 135 4.09 -20.53 -9.05
CA LYS A 135 3.40 -21.62 -9.73
C LYS A 135 2.05 -21.96 -9.09
N SER A 136 1.63 -21.27 -8.05
CA SER A 136 0.35 -21.48 -7.38
C SER A 136 -0.82 -21.11 -8.31
N VAL A 137 -1.96 -21.80 -8.17
CA VAL A 137 -3.21 -21.43 -8.84
C VAL A 137 -3.71 -20.04 -8.46
N TYR A 138 -3.27 -19.52 -7.32
CA TYR A 138 -3.60 -18.17 -6.84
C TYR A 138 -2.67 -17.09 -7.38
N ALA A 139 -1.57 -17.44 -8.06
CA ALA A 139 -0.56 -16.47 -8.53
C ALA A 139 -1.16 -15.40 -9.47
N ALA A 140 -2.12 -15.77 -10.31
CA ALA A 140 -2.77 -14.85 -11.25
C ALA A 140 -3.50 -13.69 -10.55
N THR A 141 -4.06 -13.92 -9.36
CA THR A 141 -4.79 -12.90 -8.58
C THR A 141 -3.95 -12.28 -7.47
N ALA A 142 -2.80 -12.89 -7.18
CA ALA A 142 -1.96 -12.53 -6.04
C ALA A 142 -1.40 -11.11 -6.14
N ALA A 143 -0.99 -10.66 -7.34
CA ALA A 143 -0.33 -9.38 -7.56
C ALA A 143 -1.01 -8.52 -8.65
N ALA A 144 -2.19 -8.91 -9.13
CA ALA A 144 -2.88 -8.17 -10.17
C ALA A 144 -3.47 -6.85 -9.63
N CYS A 145 -3.11 -5.72 -10.24
CA CYS A 145 -3.61 -4.39 -9.88
C CYS A 145 -5.15 -4.33 -9.88
N SER A 146 -5.80 -4.94 -10.88
CA SER A 146 -7.28 -5.00 -10.96
C SER A 146 -7.93 -5.75 -9.79
N VAL A 147 -7.21 -6.66 -9.15
CA VAL A 147 -7.71 -7.46 -8.02
C VAL A 147 -7.60 -6.70 -6.69
N VAL A 148 -6.78 -5.66 -6.61
CA VAL A 148 -6.54 -4.94 -5.35
C VAL A 148 -7.83 -4.38 -4.76
N ALA A 149 -8.60 -3.60 -5.52
CA ALA A 149 -9.92 -3.14 -5.10
C ALA A 149 -10.95 -4.28 -5.09
N GLY A 150 -10.91 -5.16 -6.11
CA GLY A 150 -11.85 -6.27 -6.28
C GLY A 150 -11.85 -7.25 -5.13
N ARG A 151 -10.70 -7.53 -4.54
CA ARG A 151 -10.60 -8.41 -3.37
C ARG A 151 -11.32 -7.86 -2.16
N MET A 152 -11.20 -6.55 -1.90
CA MET A 152 -11.93 -5.88 -0.83
C MET A 152 -13.45 -6.02 -1.02
N SER A 153 -13.94 -5.67 -2.21
CA SER A 153 -15.36 -5.78 -2.54
C SER A 153 -15.85 -7.23 -2.42
N PHE A 154 -15.10 -8.19 -2.96
CA PHE A 154 -15.47 -9.60 -2.93
C PHE A 154 -15.53 -10.15 -1.49
N VAL A 155 -14.49 -9.92 -0.69
CA VAL A 155 -14.38 -10.48 0.67
C VAL A 155 -15.42 -9.89 1.62
N LEU A 156 -15.77 -8.62 1.45
CA LEU A 156 -16.76 -7.93 2.28
C LEU A 156 -18.18 -7.95 1.70
N GLY A 157 -18.35 -8.47 0.48
CA GLY A 157 -19.64 -8.57 -0.20
C GLY A 157 -20.19 -7.22 -0.64
N LEU A 158 -19.32 -6.27 -1.01
CA LEU A 158 -19.73 -4.92 -1.43
C LEU A 158 -20.21 -4.91 -2.87
N MET A 159 -21.23 -4.12 -3.18
CA MET A 159 -21.92 -4.09 -4.48
C MET A 159 -21.71 -2.76 -5.23
N GLY A 160 -21.11 -1.75 -4.60
CA GLY A 160 -20.84 -0.46 -5.22
C GLY A 160 -19.70 -0.50 -6.25
N PRO A 161 -19.36 0.64 -6.88
CA PRO A 161 -18.26 0.75 -7.82
C PRO A 161 -16.94 0.25 -7.22
N CYS A 162 -16.13 -0.47 -8.02
CA CYS A 162 -14.91 -1.10 -7.55
C CYS A 162 -13.79 -0.86 -8.56
N ILE A 163 -12.83 0.02 -8.24
CA ILE A 163 -11.83 0.49 -9.19
C ILE A 163 -10.46 0.63 -8.53
N SER A 164 -9.43 0.12 -9.20
CA SER A 164 -8.03 0.40 -8.89
C SER A 164 -7.47 1.45 -9.86
N TYR A 165 -6.71 2.40 -9.33
CA TYR A 165 -6.07 3.49 -10.09
C TYR A 165 -4.56 3.38 -9.97
N ASP A 166 -3.88 3.45 -11.11
CA ASP A 166 -2.44 3.64 -11.17
C ASP A 166 -2.14 4.92 -11.96
N THR A 167 -1.80 5.95 -11.22
CA THR A 167 -1.32 7.25 -11.73
C THR A 167 -0.04 7.65 -11.01
N ALA A 168 0.79 6.65 -10.67
CA ALA A 168 2.02 6.78 -9.91
C ALA A 168 1.78 7.45 -8.54
N CYS A 169 2.55 8.47 -8.17
CA CYS A 169 2.46 9.17 -6.89
C CYS A 169 1.10 9.84 -6.62
N SER A 170 0.29 10.11 -7.64
CA SER A 170 -1.04 10.71 -7.51
C SER A 170 -2.18 9.71 -7.34
N SER A 171 -1.92 8.39 -7.37
CA SER A 171 -2.95 7.34 -7.39
C SER A 171 -3.94 7.45 -6.23
N GLY A 172 -3.46 7.70 -5.01
CA GLY A 172 -4.32 7.88 -3.84
C GLY A 172 -5.24 9.10 -3.93
N LEU A 173 -4.74 10.23 -4.46
CA LEU A 173 -5.56 11.43 -4.65
C LEU A 173 -6.61 11.23 -5.74
N VAL A 174 -6.27 10.53 -6.82
CA VAL A 174 -7.21 10.17 -7.90
C VAL A 174 -8.31 9.26 -7.35
N ALA A 175 -7.96 8.26 -6.53
CA ALA A 175 -8.93 7.38 -5.87
C ALA A 175 -9.88 8.17 -4.96
N CYS A 176 -9.38 9.10 -4.15
CA CYS A 176 -10.20 9.99 -3.33
C CYS A 176 -11.13 10.87 -4.17
N HIS A 177 -10.63 11.44 -5.28
CA HIS A 177 -11.44 12.23 -6.19
C HIS A 177 -12.57 11.39 -6.81
N ALA A 178 -12.25 10.19 -7.30
CA ALA A 178 -13.23 9.29 -7.89
C ALA A 178 -14.31 8.86 -6.87
N ALA A 179 -13.92 8.50 -5.66
CA ALA A 179 -14.84 8.18 -4.57
C ALA A 179 -15.80 9.35 -4.27
N MET A 180 -15.26 10.57 -4.18
CA MET A 180 -16.07 11.77 -3.97
C MET A 180 -17.07 11.97 -5.12
N ARG A 181 -16.64 11.77 -6.37
CA ARG A 181 -17.53 11.90 -7.55
C ARG A 181 -18.62 10.84 -7.58
N ALA A 182 -18.29 9.58 -7.26
CA ALA A 182 -19.28 8.50 -7.17
C ALA A 182 -20.35 8.81 -6.14
N LEU A 183 -19.99 9.34 -4.95
CA LEU A 183 -20.93 9.79 -3.94
C LEU A 183 -21.79 10.97 -4.43
N GLN A 184 -21.21 11.94 -5.14
CA GLN A 184 -21.96 13.09 -5.68
C GLN A 184 -22.95 12.70 -6.77
N HIS A 185 -22.65 11.66 -7.54
CA HIS A 185 -23.50 11.13 -8.61
C HIS A 185 -24.46 10.03 -8.14
N TYR A 186 -24.47 9.72 -6.83
CA TYR A 186 -25.30 8.68 -6.24
C TYR A 186 -25.04 7.28 -6.83
N GLU A 187 -23.81 7.01 -7.28
CA GLU A 187 -23.39 5.68 -7.71
C GLU A 187 -23.14 4.74 -6.53
N CYS A 188 -22.93 5.32 -5.34
CA CYS A 188 -22.88 4.64 -4.04
C CYS A 188 -23.25 5.60 -2.92
N THR A 189 -23.67 5.07 -1.77
CA THR A 189 -23.99 5.88 -0.57
C THR A 189 -22.82 5.99 0.40
N THR A 190 -21.92 5.03 0.35
CA THR A 190 -20.67 5.00 1.11
C THR A 190 -19.52 4.68 0.16
N ALA A 191 -18.35 5.27 0.39
CA ALA A 191 -17.16 4.99 -0.41
C ALA A 191 -15.94 4.82 0.49
N LEU A 192 -15.17 3.76 0.25
CA LEU A 192 -13.83 3.56 0.78
C LEU A 192 -12.82 4.03 -0.26
N ALA A 193 -12.06 5.07 0.06
CA ALA A 193 -10.93 5.51 -0.73
C ALA A 193 -9.64 5.14 0.00
N ALA A 194 -8.71 4.49 -0.69
CA ALA A 194 -7.46 4.05 -0.11
C ALA A 194 -6.28 4.29 -1.07
N GLY A 195 -5.09 4.39 -0.50
CA GLY A 195 -3.82 4.32 -1.22
C GLY A 195 -2.90 3.33 -0.54
N VAL A 196 -2.23 2.49 -1.30
CA VAL A 196 -1.26 1.53 -0.79
C VAL A 196 -0.03 1.46 -1.69
N ASN A 197 1.14 1.43 -1.07
CA ASN A 197 2.39 1.16 -1.77
C ASN A 197 3.39 0.52 -0.81
N MET A 198 4.12 -0.49 -1.29
CA MET A 198 5.20 -1.15 -0.55
C MET A 198 6.39 -1.39 -1.47
N ILE A 199 7.58 -1.31 -0.90
CA ILE A 199 8.85 -1.58 -1.56
C ILE A 199 9.23 -3.03 -1.28
N PHE A 200 9.27 -3.88 -2.30
CA PHE A 200 9.59 -5.31 -2.18
C PHE A 200 10.95 -5.67 -2.77
N SER A 201 11.45 -4.87 -3.71
CA SER A 201 12.73 -5.10 -4.39
C SER A 201 13.52 -3.81 -4.55
N PRO A 202 14.83 -3.90 -4.79
CA PRO A 202 15.65 -2.71 -5.04
C PRO A 202 15.39 -2.05 -6.40
N SER A 203 14.69 -2.72 -7.33
CA SER A 203 14.65 -2.34 -8.74
C SER A 203 14.01 -0.98 -9.00
N ALA A 204 12.82 -0.71 -8.43
CA ALA A 204 12.14 0.55 -8.63
C ALA A 204 12.86 1.72 -7.93
N SER A 205 13.35 1.48 -6.70
CA SER A 205 14.14 2.47 -5.96
C SER A 205 15.44 2.80 -6.68
N ALA A 206 16.12 1.80 -7.24
CA ALA A 206 17.31 2.01 -8.05
C ALA A 206 17.00 2.78 -9.34
N GLY A 207 15.91 2.46 -10.02
CA GLY A 207 15.47 3.18 -11.22
C GLY A 207 15.22 4.66 -10.95
N ALA A 208 14.51 4.98 -9.87
CA ALA A 208 14.27 6.36 -9.44
C ALA A 208 15.59 7.09 -9.07
N GLY A 209 16.51 6.40 -8.37
CA GLY A 209 17.82 6.94 -8.03
C GLY A 209 18.69 7.23 -9.27
N LEU A 210 18.74 6.31 -10.24
CA LEU A 210 19.45 6.51 -11.50
C LEU A 210 18.87 7.64 -12.35
N ALA A 211 17.57 7.87 -12.25
CA ALA A 211 16.88 9.00 -12.89
C ALA A 211 17.08 10.33 -12.15
N GLY A 212 17.79 10.35 -11.02
CA GLY A 212 18.03 11.56 -10.21
C GLY A 212 16.79 12.09 -9.51
N MET A 213 15.80 11.23 -9.24
CA MET A 213 14.54 11.63 -8.59
C MET A 213 14.64 11.60 -7.06
N THR A 214 15.51 10.75 -6.51
CA THR A 214 15.60 10.49 -5.07
C THR A 214 16.88 11.06 -4.48
N SER A 215 16.79 11.53 -3.22
CA SER A 215 17.95 12.03 -2.48
C SER A 215 18.95 10.93 -2.18
N PRO A 216 20.27 11.14 -2.46
CA PRO A 216 21.29 10.16 -2.12
C PRO A 216 21.39 9.82 -0.63
N THR A 217 20.91 10.71 0.22
CA THR A 217 20.94 10.55 1.68
C THR A 217 19.63 9.96 2.24
N GLY A 218 18.64 9.68 1.38
CA GLY A 218 17.32 9.20 1.79
C GLY A 218 16.50 10.24 2.56
N LYS A 219 16.79 11.52 2.38
CA LYS A 219 16.14 12.63 3.10
C LYS A 219 15.38 13.52 2.13
N SER A 220 14.10 13.74 2.39
CA SER A 220 13.31 14.75 1.71
C SER A 220 13.38 16.06 2.48
N TYR A 221 14.18 17.00 2.02
CA TYR A 221 14.36 18.31 2.64
C TYR A 221 13.34 19.31 2.09
N SER A 222 12.05 19.02 2.25
CA SER A 222 10.97 19.86 1.72
C SER A 222 11.10 21.31 2.22
N PHE A 223 11.09 22.27 1.30
CA PHE A 223 11.25 23.73 1.57
C PHE A 223 12.62 24.15 2.13
N ASP A 224 13.65 23.31 2.04
CA ASP A 224 15.01 23.57 2.49
C ASP A 224 15.94 23.74 1.29
N LEU A 225 17.03 24.53 1.45
CA LEU A 225 18.07 24.70 0.42
C LEU A 225 18.83 23.40 0.10
N ARG A 226 18.77 22.42 1.00
CA ARG A 226 19.40 21.10 0.82
C ARG A 226 18.53 20.14 -0.01
N ALA A 227 17.35 20.55 -0.47
CA ALA A 227 16.47 19.69 -1.24
C ALA A 227 17.17 19.20 -2.52
N ASP A 228 17.34 17.88 -2.61
CA ASP A 228 18.06 17.21 -3.69
C ASP A 228 17.34 15.96 -4.24
N GLY A 229 16.09 15.78 -3.86
CA GLY A 229 15.21 14.67 -4.21
C GLY A 229 14.26 14.27 -3.08
N TYR A 230 13.54 13.19 -3.25
CA TYR A 230 12.68 12.62 -2.18
C TYR A 230 13.26 11.33 -1.61
#